data_64e4819cb03121992d6db293457e4e60
#
_entry.id   64e4819cb03121992d6db293457e4e60
#
_cell.length_a   1.000
_cell.length_b   1.000
_cell.length_c   1.000
_cell.angle_alpha   90.00
_cell.angle_beta   90.00
_cell.angle_gamma   90.00
#
_symmetry.space_group_name_H-M   'P 1'
#
loop_
_entity.id
_entity.type
_entity.pdbx_description
1 polymer ?
#
loop_
_entity_poly.entity_id
_entity_poly.type
_entity_poly.pdbx_seq_one_letter_code
_entity_poly.pdbx_strand_id
1 'polypeptide(L)'
;MADELTPETPEEEQPKKTHKQRKNGLYPGVSDELAESMRSGWADTELHGLEPIAQAAHTLARRDALSRRFPGERLVIPAGRLKTRSNDTEYPFRASTEYAYLTGDQTENGVLVLEPTGPTGHTATVYLLPRSDRENGEFWLSGQGELWVGRRHSLAEAEQLLGIPAKDVRKLAEALTEAEGPVRAVRGHDAVIESALTDKVTKERDEELRVYLSEARAVKDAFEIGELQKAVDSTVRGFEDVVKVLDKAEATSERYIEGTFFLRARVEGNDVGYGSICAAGPHACTLHWVRNDGDVRSGDLLLLDAGVETHSLYTADVTRTLPINGTYTDIQRKIYDAVYESQEAGIAAVKPGAKFRDFHDASQHVLAEKLVEWGLLDGPVERVLELGLQRRWTLHGTGHMLGMDVHDCAAARTEAYVEGTLEPGMCLTVEPGLYFQADDLTVPEEYRGIGVRIEDDILVTEDGNRNLSAGLPRASSEVEVWMARLKG
;
A
#
# COMPACT_ATOMS: atom_id res chain seq x y z
N MET A 1 -1.14 -32.64 83.35
CA MET A 1 -0.55 -32.81 82.03
C MET A 1 -1.71 -32.76 81.02
N ALA A 2 -1.88 -31.60 80.43
CA ALA A 2 -2.93 -31.34 79.45
C ALA A 2 -2.29 -31.48 78.07
N ASP A 3 -2.84 -32.38 77.22
CA ASP A 3 -2.49 -32.48 75.83
C ASP A 3 -3.16 -31.35 75.06
N GLU A 4 -2.36 -30.50 74.48
CA GLU A 4 -2.82 -29.48 73.52
C GLU A 4 -3.06 -30.13 72.15
N LEU A 5 -4.34 -30.15 71.76
CA LEU A 5 -4.78 -30.43 70.43
C LEU A 5 -4.61 -29.16 69.55
N THR A 6 -3.64 -29.14 68.66
CA THR A 6 -3.54 -28.13 67.60
C THR A 6 -4.68 -28.36 66.62
N PRO A 7 -5.43 -27.32 66.22
CA PRO A 7 -6.42 -27.49 65.13
C PRO A 7 -5.73 -27.53 63.77
N GLU A 8 -6.04 -28.57 62.97
CA GLU A 8 -5.71 -28.65 61.58
C GLU A 8 -6.37 -27.48 60.83
N THR A 9 -5.56 -26.68 60.21
CA THR A 9 -6.02 -25.66 59.21
C THR A 9 -6.61 -26.39 58.00
N PRO A 10 -7.79 -26.00 57.51
CA PRO A 10 -8.33 -26.54 56.27
C PRO A 10 -7.39 -26.20 55.11
N GLU A 11 -6.99 -27.22 54.35
CA GLU A 11 -6.36 -27.00 53.06
C GLU A 11 -7.26 -26.10 52.22
N GLU A 12 -6.77 -24.89 51.88
CA GLU A 12 -7.38 -24.06 50.87
C GLU A 12 -7.37 -24.82 49.55
N GLU A 13 -8.53 -25.29 49.10
CA GLU A 13 -8.71 -25.77 47.72
C GLU A 13 -8.25 -24.67 46.77
N GLN A 14 -7.10 -24.87 46.14
CA GLN A 14 -6.68 -23.99 45.03
C GLN A 14 -7.80 -23.98 44.02
N PRO A 15 -8.26 -22.79 43.56
CA PRO A 15 -9.31 -22.71 42.56
C PRO A 15 -8.83 -23.44 41.32
N LYS A 16 -9.59 -24.48 40.90
CA LYS A 16 -9.38 -25.18 39.64
C LYS A 16 -9.20 -24.12 38.58
N LYS A 17 -8.07 -24.15 37.81
CA LYS A 17 -7.78 -23.25 36.72
C LYS A 17 -8.92 -23.30 35.70
N THR A 18 -9.90 -22.43 35.87
CA THR A 18 -10.93 -22.20 34.83
C THR A 18 -10.23 -21.76 33.58
N HIS A 19 -10.56 -22.37 32.41
CA HIS A 19 -10.09 -21.97 31.11
C HIS A 19 -10.16 -20.45 31.02
N LYS A 20 -9.05 -19.83 30.56
CA LYS A 20 -8.85 -18.37 30.56
C LYS A 20 -10.10 -17.64 30.09
N GLN A 21 -10.75 -16.91 30.99
CA GLN A 21 -11.71 -15.89 30.57
C GLN A 21 -11.06 -14.97 29.54
N ARG A 22 -11.78 -14.60 28.51
CA ARG A 22 -11.36 -13.48 27.65
C ARG A 22 -11.06 -12.27 28.52
N LYS A 23 -10.05 -11.50 28.19
CA LYS A 23 -9.54 -10.34 28.95
C LYS A 23 -10.61 -9.32 29.39
N ASN A 24 -11.79 -9.34 28.77
CA ASN A 24 -12.90 -8.39 29.04
C ASN A 24 -14.09 -8.98 29.81
N GLY A 25 -14.04 -10.24 30.27
CA GLY A 25 -15.06 -10.82 31.14
C GLY A 25 -16.48 -10.94 30.60
N LEU A 26 -16.69 -10.70 29.29
CA LEU A 26 -18.03 -10.63 28.66
C LEU A 26 -18.64 -12.01 28.35
N TYR A 27 -17.91 -13.10 28.51
CA TYR A 27 -18.38 -14.44 28.18
C TYR A 27 -18.38 -15.34 29.41
N PRO A 28 -19.45 -16.13 29.61
CA PRO A 28 -19.48 -17.11 30.71
C PRO A 28 -18.37 -18.14 30.55
N GLY A 29 -17.93 -18.71 31.67
CA GLY A 29 -16.98 -19.82 31.66
C GLY A 29 -17.53 -21.00 30.82
N VAL A 30 -16.64 -21.76 30.23
CA VAL A 30 -16.99 -22.94 29.43
C VAL A 30 -17.03 -24.15 30.37
N SER A 31 -18.15 -24.91 30.35
CA SER A 31 -18.26 -26.17 31.11
C SER A 31 -17.44 -27.27 30.40
N ASP A 32 -17.07 -28.29 31.18
CA ASP A 32 -16.37 -29.46 30.65
C ASP A 32 -17.22 -30.20 29.60
N GLU A 33 -18.55 -30.23 29.80
CA GLU A 33 -19.50 -30.84 28.87
C GLU A 33 -19.55 -30.10 27.53
N LEU A 34 -19.54 -28.76 27.56
CA LEU A 34 -19.46 -27.97 26.33
C LEU A 34 -18.13 -28.19 25.64
N ALA A 35 -17.02 -28.15 26.41
CA ALA A 35 -15.68 -28.39 25.83
C ALA A 35 -15.59 -29.76 25.15
N GLU A 36 -16.14 -30.80 25.75
CA GLU A 36 -16.18 -32.15 25.15
C GLU A 36 -17.06 -32.18 23.89
N SER A 37 -18.24 -31.55 23.94
CA SER A 37 -19.13 -31.44 22.79
C SER A 37 -18.49 -30.72 21.60
N MET A 38 -17.57 -29.77 21.85
CA MET A 38 -16.88 -29.01 20.80
C MET A 38 -15.72 -29.76 20.13
N ARG A 39 -15.30 -30.91 20.64
CA ARG A 39 -14.18 -31.70 20.09
C ARG A 39 -14.55 -32.57 18.90
N SER A 40 -15.81 -32.94 18.77
CA SER A 40 -16.27 -33.92 17.79
C SER A 40 -17.50 -33.45 17.01
N GLY A 41 -17.88 -34.22 15.97
CA GLY A 41 -19.06 -33.90 15.16
C GLY A 41 -18.81 -32.90 14.04
N TRP A 42 -17.55 -32.58 13.71
CA TRP A 42 -17.17 -31.69 12.62
C TRP A 42 -16.83 -32.49 11.35
N ALA A 43 -17.26 -31.98 10.22
CA ALA A 43 -16.87 -32.54 8.92
C ALA A 43 -15.39 -32.20 8.61
N ASP A 44 -14.78 -33.03 7.79
CA ASP A 44 -13.52 -32.67 7.14
C ASP A 44 -13.78 -31.49 6.16
N THR A 45 -12.97 -30.47 6.24
CA THR A 45 -13.04 -29.27 5.40
C THR A 45 -11.72 -28.98 4.66
N GLU A 46 -10.81 -29.98 4.59
CA GLU A 46 -9.60 -29.87 3.79
C GLU A 46 -9.97 -29.72 2.31
N LEU A 47 -9.34 -28.78 1.62
CA LEU A 47 -9.51 -28.54 0.20
C LEU A 47 -8.44 -29.32 -0.58
N HIS A 48 -8.84 -29.93 -1.68
CA HIS A 48 -7.95 -30.71 -2.51
C HIS A 48 -7.97 -30.21 -3.95
N GLY A 49 -6.85 -30.39 -4.66
CA GLY A 49 -6.72 -30.03 -6.07
C GLY A 49 -6.81 -28.52 -6.30
N LEU A 50 -6.25 -27.73 -5.37
CA LEU A 50 -6.17 -26.29 -5.52
C LEU A 50 -5.17 -25.95 -6.62
N GLU A 51 -5.58 -25.04 -7.52
CA GLU A 51 -4.67 -24.49 -8.52
C GLU A 51 -3.77 -23.43 -7.87
N PRO A 52 -2.49 -23.36 -8.27
CA PRO A 52 -1.60 -22.30 -7.80
C PRO A 52 -2.16 -20.91 -8.11
N ILE A 53 -1.91 -19.96 -7.21
CA ILE A 53 -2.24 -18.55 -7.45
C ILE A 53 -1.47 -18.00 -8.66
N ALA A 54 -2.02 -17.00 -9.34
CA ALA A 54 -1.43 -16.43 -10.55
C ALA A 54 0.01 -15.93 -10.33
N GLN A 55 0.33 -15.42 -9.13
CA GLN A 55 1.67 -14.96 -8.78
C GLN A 55 2.71 -16.07 -8.64
N ALA A 56 2.32 -17.32 -8.37
CA ALA A 56 3.24 -18.40 -7.98
C ALA A 56 4.40 -18.60 -8.97
N ALA A 57 4.12 -18.51 -10.28
CA ALA A 57 5.13 -18.63 -11.32
C ALA A 57 6.15 -17.47 -11.30
N HIS A 58 5.69 -16.26 -11.01
CA HIS A 58 6.52 -15.05 -11.00
C HIS A 58 7.35 -14.95 -9.71
N THR A 59 6.78 -15.31 -8.57
CA THR A 59 7.47 -15.29 -7.28
C THR A 59 8.65 -16.25 -7.21
N LEU A 60 8.62 -17.35 -7.95
CA LEU A 60 9.76 -18.28 -8.06
C LEU A 60 10.99 -17.57 -8.66
N ALA A 61 10.83 -16.89 -9.79
CA ALA A 61 11.93 -16.16 -10.44
C ALA A 61 12.52 -15.06 -9.53
N ARG A 62 11.68 -14.39 -8.74
CA ARG A 62 12.07 -13.36 -7.76
C ARG A 62 12.89 -13.98 -6.62
N ARG A 63 12.45 -15.12 -6.06
CA ARG A 63 13.22 -15.85 -5.04
C ARG A 63 14.55 -16.37 -5.57
N ASP A 64 14.59 -16.83 -6.82
CA ASP A 64 15.84 -17.28 -7.45
C ASP A 64 16.83 -16.11 -7.65
N ALA A 65 16.35 -14.93 -8.01
CA ALA A 65 17.18 -13.73 -8.12
C ALA A 65 17.74 -13.32 -6.74
N LEU A 66 16.89 -13.31 -5.71
CA LEU A 66 17.29 -13.04 -4.34
C LEU A 66 18.31 -14.07 -3.82
N SER A 67 18.10 -15.35 -4.12
CA SER A 67 19.04 -16.44 -3.77
C SER A 67 20.42 -16.26 -4.38
N ARG A 68 20.50 -15.85 -5.65
CA ARG A 68 21.78 -15.55 -6.31
C ARG A 68 22.50 -14.32 -5.72
N ARG A 69 21.74 -13.36 -5.18
CA ARG A 69 22.31 -12.13 -4.61
C ARG A 69 22.97 -12.34 -3.25
N PHE A 70 22.45 -13.24 -2.42
CA PHE A 70 22.91 -13.49 -1.06
C PHE A 70 23.24 -14.97 -0.82
N PRO A 71 24.23 -15.54 -1.55
CA PRO A 71 24.53 -16.94 -1.47
C PRO A 71 25.10 -17.33 -0.08
N GLY A 72 24.66 -18.47 0.45
CA GLY A 72 25.13 -19.00 1.73
C GLY A 72 24.64 -18.30 2.99
N GLU A 73 23.76 -17.31 2.86
CA GLU A 73 23.15 -16.58 3.98
C GLU A 73 21.68 -16.95 4.13
N ARG A 74 21.20 -17.17 5.35
CA ARG A 74 19.76 -17.34 5.61
C ARG A 74 19.04 -16.01 5.45
N LEU A 75 17.90 -16.02 4.73
CA LEU A 75 17.10 -14.82 4.52
C LEU A 75 15.74 -15.02 5.18
N VAL A 76 15.31 -14.07 6.03
CA VAL A 76 14.06 -14.13 6.81
C VAL A 76 13.21 -12.92 6.49
N ILE A 77 12.05 -13.16 5.89
CA ILE A 77 11.15 -12.12 5.39
C ILE A 77 9.75 -12.31 6.00
N PRO A 78 9.40 -11.56 7.07
CA PRO A 78 8.09 -11.65 7.72
C PRO A 78 7.01 -10.90 6.94
N ALA A 79 5.77 -11.44 6.92
CA ALA A 79 4.57 -10.73 6.47
C ALA A 79 4.18 -9.61 7.43
N GLY A 80 4.42 -9.81 8.70
CA GLY A 80 4.00 -8.91 9.77
C GLY A 80 2.87 -9.46 10.62
N ARG A 81 2.45 -8.67 11.59
CA ARG A 81 1.41 -9.02 12.56
C ARG A 81 0.29 -8.01 12.56
N LEU A 82 -0.92 -8.47 12.94
CA LEU A 82 -2.05 -7.58 13.21
C LEU A 82 -1.66 -6.49 14.21
N LYS A 83 -2.11 -5.27 13.94
CA LYS A 83 -1.92 -4.10 14.81
C LYS A 83 -3.24 -3.77 15.51
N THR A 84 -3.21 -3.68 16.82
CA THR A 84 -4.38 -3.30 17.61
C THR A 84 -4.85 -1.91 17.24
N ARG A 85 -6.11 -1.77 16.83
CA ARG A 85 -6.80 -0.51 16.64
C ARG A 85 -7.34 0.03 17.97
N SER A 86 -8.08 -0.82 18.69
CA SER A 86 -8.60 -0.50 20.04
C SER A 86 -8.97 -1.78 20.78
N ASN A 87 -8.50 -1.92 22.04
CA ASN A 87 -8.76 -3.07 22.92
C ASN A 87 -8.46 -4.43 22.25
N ASP A 88 -9.51 -5.11 21.77
CA ASP A 88 -9.51 -6.43 21.14
C ASP A 88 -9.88 -6.40 19.65
N THR A 89 -9.89 -5.21 19.04
CA THR A 89 -10.07 -5.02 17.60
C THR A 89 -8.76 -4.60 16.94
N GLU A 90 -8.52 -5.12 15.76
CA GLU A 90 -7.33 -4.83 14.95
C GLU A 90 -7.69 -3.95 13.75
N TYR A 91 -6.65 -3.29 13.19
CA TYR A 91 -6.72 -2.72 11.86
C TYR A 91 -6.76 -3.83 10.80
N PRO A 92 -7.34 -3.59 9.61
CA PRO A 92 -7.17 -4.48 8.46
C PRO A 92 -5.70 -4.82 8.25
N PHE A 93 -5.41 -6.11 8.03
CA PHE A 93 -4.06 -6.57 7.81
C PHE A 93 -3.64 -6.33 6.35
N ARG A 94 -2.42 -5.85 6.19
CA ARG A 94 -1.71 -5.84 4.91
C ARG A 94 -0.31 -6.42 5.14
N ALA A 95 0.02 -7.46 4.40
CA ALA A 95 1.34 -8.07 4.47
C ALA A 95 2.45 -7.08 4.05
N SER A 96 3.66 -7.27 4.58
CA SER A 96 4.82 -6.51 4.10
C SER A 96 5.01 -6.73 2.60
N THR A 97 5.37 -5.68 1.92
CA THR A 97 5.54 -5.70 0.46
C THR A 97 6.58 -6.72 0.03
N GLU A 98 7.69 -6.84 0.76
CA GLU A 98 8.76 -7.80 0.49
C GLU A 98 8.27 -9.25 0.59
N TYR A 99 7.46 -9.55 1.60
CA TYR A 99 6.88 -10.89 1.76
C TYR A 99 5.90 -11.22 0.64
N ALA A 100 4.93 -10.34 0.38
CA ALA A 100 3.94 -10.53 -0.68
C ALA A 100 4.59 -10.58 -2.08
N TYR A 101 5.62 -9.76 -2.34
CA TYR A 101 6.39 -9.77 -3.59
C TYR A 101 7.07 -11.12 -3.86
N LEU A 102 7.58 -11.77 -2.81
CA LEU A 102 8.34 -13.02 -2.91
C LEU A 102 7.46 -14.29 -2.81
N THR A 103 6.24 -14.18 -2.29
CA THR A 103 5.37 -15.35 -2.04
C THR A 103 4.02 -15.29 -2.75
N GLY A 104 3.46 -14.10 -2.95
CA GLY A 104 2.07 -13.88 -3.33
C GLY A 104 1.08 -14.11 -2.17
N ASP A 105 1.56 -14.53 -1.00
CA ASP A 105 0.76 -14.73 0.21
C ASP A 105 0.58 -13.43 0.99
N GLN A 106 -0.55 -13.31 1.66
CA GLN A 106 -0.90 -12.17 2.51
C GLN A 106 -1.40 -12.59 3.90
N THR A 107 -1.04 -13.82 4.31
CA THR A 107 -1.45 -14.35 5.60
C THR A 107 -0.70 -13.65 6.74
N GLU A 108 -1.43 -13.20 7.73
CA GLU A 108 -0.86 -12.64 8.95
C GLU A 108 0.07 -13.63 9.65
N ASN A 109 1.12 -13.14 10.29
CA ASN A 109 2.16 -13.94 10.95
C ASN A 109 2.97 -14.84 10.00
N GLY A 110 2.75 -14.77 8.67
CA GLY A 110 3.53 -15.50 7.70
C GLY A 110 5.00 -15.08 7.71
N VAL A 111 5.92 -16.04 7.49
CA VAL A 111 7.36 -15.75 7.38
C VAL A 111 7.95 -16.60 6.26
N LEU A 112 8.54 -15.98 5.27
CA LEU A 112 9.33 -16.67 4.26
C LEU A 112 10.76 -16.80 4.78
N VAL A 113 11.29 -18.03 4.73
CA VAL A 113 12.70 -18.32 5.04
C VAL A 113 13.35 -18.97 3.83
N LEU A 114 14.45 -18.40 3.37
CA LEU A 114 15.33 -19.02 2.39
C LEU A 114 16.54 -19.59 3.14
N GLU A 115 16.60 -20.93 3.23
CA GLU A 115 17.69 -21.66 3.85
C GLU A 115 18.79 -21.96 2.84
N PRO A 116 20.07 -21.63 3.12
CA PRO A 116 21.14 -21.94 2.20
C PRO A 116 21.35 -23.46 2.05
N THR A 117 21.41 -23.93 0.82
CA THR A 117 21.64 -25.38 0.49
C THR A 117 23.07 -25.66 0.06
N GLY A 118 23.98 -24.74 0.33
CA GLY A 118 25.38 -24.79 -0.07
C GLY A 118 25.86 -23.38 -0.47
N PRO A 119 26.94 -23.30 -1.24
CA PRO A 119 27.53 -22.00 -1.57
C PRO A 119 26.70 -21.14 -2.56
N THR A 120 25.70 -21.69 -3.23
CA THR A 120 25.02 -20.98 -4.34
C THR A 120 23.50 -21.17 -4.41
N GLY A 121 22.85 -21.80 -3.46
CA GLY A 121 21.42 -22.04 -3.55
C GLY A 121 20.69 -21.92 -2.23
N HIS A 122 19.34 -21.82 -2.30
CA HIS A 122 18.45 -21.83 -1.14
C HIS A 122 17.28 -22.75 -1.37
N THR A 123 16.77 -23.32 -0.28
CA THR A 123 15.42 -23.87 -0.21
C THR A 123 14.51 -22.85 0.44
N ALA A 124 13.45 -22.46 -0.26
CA ALA A 124 12.42 -21.60 0.28
C ALA A 124 11.41 -22.40 1.10
N THR A 125 11.01 -21.89 2.25
CA THR A 125 9.93 -22.43 3.09
C THR A 125 9.10 -21.26 3.60
N VAL A 126 7.78 -21.36 3.48
CA VAL A 126 6.87 -20.41 4.11
C VAL A 126 6.39 -20.98 5.44
N TYR A 127 6.48 -20.18 6.50
CA TYR A 127 5.99 -20.55 7.83
C TYR A 127 4.68 -19.83 8.07
N LEU A 128 3.61 -20.59 8.30
CA LEU A 128 2.25 -20.09 8.45
C LEU A 128 1.60 -20.64 9.73
N LEU A 129 0.61 -19.94 10.24
CA LEU A 129 -0.23 -20.44 11.30
C LEU A 129 -1.12 -21.55 10.71
N PRO A 130 -1.01 -22.81 11.17
CA PRO A 130 -1.84 -23.90 10.66
C PRO A 130 -3.30 -23.70 11.04
N ARG A 131 -4.18 -24.52 10.49
CA ARG A 131 -5.59 -24.58 10.89
C ARG A 131 -5.74 -24.77 12.40
N SER A 132 -6.80 -24.19 12.94
CA SER A 132 -7.09 -24.29 14.39
C SER A 132 -7.41 -25.72 14.77
N ASP A 133 -6.70 -26.20 15.79
CA ASP A 133 -6.99 -27.50 16.38
C ASP A 133 -8.32 -27.45 17.16
N ARG A 134 -9.19 -28.40 16.88
CA ARG A 134 -10.50 -28.53 17.52
C ARG A 134 -10.44 -29.38 18.80
N GLU A 135 -9.48 -30.29 18.89
CA GLU A 135 -9.35 -31.18 20.04
C GLU A 135 -8.82 -30.45 21.27
N ASN A 136 -7.86 -29.51 21.10
CA ASN A 136 -7.31 -28.71 22.17
C ASN A 136 -8.08 -27.40 22.44
N GLY A 137 -9.14 -27.14 21.66
CA GLY A 137 -10.00 -25.96 21.81
C GLY A 137 -9.48 -24.69 21.14
N GLU A 138 -8.38 -24.70 20.39
CA GLU A 138 -7.86 -23.55 19.68
C GLU A 138 -8.92 -22.93 18.74
N PHE A 139 -9.72 -23.78 18.08
CA PHE A 139 -10.77 -23.39 17.15
C PHE A 139 -11.77 -22.39 17.72
N TRP A 140 -12.13 -22.52 19.00
CA TRP A 140 -13.22 -21.74 19.61
C TRP A 140 -12.84 -20.96 20.87
N LEU A 141 -11.73 -21.28 21.55
CA LEU A 141 -11.24 -20.55 22.73
C LEU A 141 -10.27 -19.42 22.38
N SER A 142 -9.51 -19.56 21.31
CA SER A 142 -8.57 -18.55 20.87
C SER A 142 -9.28 -17.41 20.15
N GLY A 143 -8.91 -16.15 20.43
CA GLY A 143 -9.39 -15.00 19.67
C GLY A 143 -9.01 -15.04 18.18
N GLN A 144 -7.98 -15.83 17.82
CA GLN A 144 -7.55 -16.11 16.45
C GLN A 144 -8.01 -17.51 15.97
N GLY A 145 -8.91 -18.16 16.71
CA GLY A 145 -9.52 -19.43 16.30
C GLY A 145 -10.46 -19.21 15.11
N GLU A 146 -10.56 -20.22 14.23
CA GLU A 146 -11.35 -20.11 13.00
C GLU A 146 -12.86 -19.91 13.24
N LEU A 147 -13.39 -20.22 14.42
CA LEU A 147 -14.75 -19.84 14.80
C LEU A 147 -14.97 -18.32 14.83
N TRP A 148 -13.93 -17.55 15.14
CA TRP A 148 -14.00 -16.12 15.37
C TRP A 148 -13.57 -15.30 14.14
N VAL A 149 -12.52 -15.76 13.43
CA VAL A 149 -11.88 -15.00 12.36
C VAL A 149 -12.03 -15.63 10.98
N GLY A 150 -12.73 -16.76 10.89
CA GLY A 150 -12.91 -17.50 9.63
C GLY A 150 -11.85 -18.56 9.38
N ARG A 151 -12.11 -19.38 8.37
CA ARG A 151 -11.25 -20.49 7.96
C ARG A 151 -9.96 -19.95 7.34
N ARG A 152 -8.82 -20.49 7.73
CA ARG A 152 -7.54 -20.30 7.05
C ARG A 152 -7.11 -21.56 6.28
N HIS A 153 -6.17 -21.42 5.38
CA HIS A 153 -5.61 -22.57 4.66
C HIS A 153 -4.85 -23.50 5.59
N SER A 154 -4.91 -24.82 5.33
CA SER A 154 -3.98 -25.75 5.92
C SER A 154 -2.58 -25.56 5.32
N LEU A 155 -1.55 -26.12 5.96
CA LEU A 155 -0.20 -26.08 5.40
C LEU A 155 -0.14 -26.75 4.02
N ALA A 156 -0.87 -27.87 3.82
CA ALA A 156 -0.92 -28.57 2.55
C ALA A 156 -1.66 -27.76 1.46
N GLU A 157 -2.74 -27.07 1.82
CA GLU A 157 -3.43 -26.15 0.91
C GLU A 157 -2.52 -24.97 0.52
N ALA A 158 -1.81 -24.39 1.49
CA ALA A 158 -0.87 -23.29 1.23
C ALA A 158 0.28 -23.73 0.30
N GLU A 159 0.81 -24.94 0.48
CA GLU A 159 1.82 -25.51 -0.45
C GLU A 159 1.30 -25.61 -1.89
N GLN A 160 0.06 -26.06 -2.09
CA GLN A 160 -0.54 -26.13 -3.43
C GLN A 160 -0.73 -24.74 -4.04
N LEU A 161 -1.24 -23.78 -3.26
CA LEU A 161 -1.52 -22.43 -3.73
C LEU A 161 -0.25 -21.64 -4.05
N LEU A 162 0.78 -21.75 -3.20
CA LEU A 162 1.97 -20.91 -3.30
C LEU A 162 3.12 -21.58 -4.09
N GLY A 163 3.09 -22.89 -4.25
CA GLY A 163 4.21 -23.64 -4.80
C GLY A 163 5.47 -23.58 -3.92
N ILE A 164 5.31 -23.38 -2.61
CA ILE A 164 6.38 -23.27 -1.62
C ILE A 164 6.06 -24.21 -0.46
N PRO A 165 7.01 -25.09 -0.01
CA PRO A 165 6.82 -25.90 1.18
C PRO A 165 6.39 -25.05 2.39
N ALA A 166 5.37 -25.50 3.14
CA ALA A 166 4.81 -24.78 4.27
C ALA A 166 5.08 -25.48 5.61
N LYS A 167 5.36 -24.72 6.65
CA LYS A 167 5.61 -25.21 8.01
C LYS A 167 4.87 -24.37 9.05
N ASP A 168 4.70 -24.95 10.24
CA ASP A 168 4.07 -24.27 11.38
C ASP A 168 4.95 -23.12 11.92
N VAL A 169 4.47 -21.89 11.84
CA VAL A 169 5.20 -20.69 12.29
C VAL A 169 5.49 -20.68 13.78
N ARG A 170 4.72 -21.41 14.59
CA ARG A 170 4.92 -21.50 16.05
C ARG A 170 6.27 -22.16 16.43
N LYS A 171 6.86 -22.91 15.49
CA LYS A 171 8.18 -23.57 15.67
C LYS A 171 9.33 -22.73 15.11
N LEU A 172 9.06 -21.63 14.43
CA LEU A 172 10.08 -20.89 13.69
C LEU A 172 11.05 -20.15 14.64
N ALA A 173 10.56 -19.49 15.69
CA ALA A 173 11.43 -18.72 16.59
C ALA A 173 12.52 -19.59 17.25
N GLU A 174 12.16 -20.81 17.69
CA GLU A 174 13.11 -21.79 18.22
C GLU A 174 14.12 -22.22 17.16
N ALA A 175 13.64 -22.59 15.97
CA ALA A 175 14.50 -23.00 14.84
C ALA A 175 15.49 -21.88 14.42
N LEU A 176 15.07 -20.61 14.44
CA LEU A 176 15.94 -19.48 14.17
C LEU A 176 16.99 -19.25 15.27
N THR A 177 16.61 -19.47 16.52
CA THR A 177 17.54 -19.35 17.66
C THR A 177 18.64 -20.42 17.63
N GLU A 178 18.32 -21.64 17.25
CA GLU A 178 19.26 -22.76 17.14
C GLU A 178 20.10 -22.73 15.86
N ALA A 179 19.63 -22.04 14.84
CA ALA A 179 20.24 -22.02 13.53
C ALA A 179 21.65 -21.37 13.54
N GLU A 180 22.60 -21.98 12.85
CA GLU A 180 23.98 -21.45 12.69
C GLU A 180 24.14 -20.69 11.36
N GLY A 181 25.22 -19.90 11.27
CA GLY A 181 25.58 -19.16 10.06
C GLY A 181 25.01 -17.75 9.96
N PRO A 182 25.38 -17.02 8.89
CA PRO A 182 24.95 -15.65 8.70
C PRO A 182 23.47 -15.55 8.34
N VAL A 183 22.79 -14.56 8.89
CA VAL A 183 21.35 -14.28 8.68
C VAL A 183 21.15 -12.83 8.24
N ARG A 184 20.20 -12.61 7.35
CA ARG A 184 19.62 -11.30 7.01
C ARG A 184 18.12 -11.33 7.26
N ALA A 185 17.56 -10.24 7.74
CA ALA A 185 16.11 -10.15 7.98
C ALA A 185 15.54 -8.81 7.52
N VAL A 186 14.31 -8.86 7.00
CA VAL A 186 13.50 -7.64 6.85
C VAL A 186 12.94 -7.27 8.21
N ARG A 187 13.23 -6.04 8.67
CA ARG A 187 12.93 -5.55 10.01
C ARG A 187 11.64 -4.73 10.07
N GLY A 188 11.10 -4.57 11.27
CA GLY A 188 9.97 -3.68 11.56
C GLY A 188 8.60 -4.36 11.47
N HIS A 189 8.53 -5.65 11.14
CA HIS A 189 7.27 -6.35 10.89
C HIS A 189 6.89 -7.37 11.96
N ASP A 190 7.86 -8.04 12.61
CA ASP A 190 7.60 -9.10 13.59
C ASP A 190 8.61 -9.10 14.75
N ALA A 191 8.20 -8.55 15.89
CA ALA A 191 9.04 -8.45 17.08
C ALA A 191 9.48 -9.82 17.65
N VAL A 192 8.72 -10.91 17.44
CA VAL A 192 9.10 -12.25 17.89
C VAL A 192 10.26 -12.79 17.06
N ILE A 193 10.18 -12.63 15.75
CA ILE A 193 11.26 -13.01 14.83
C ILE A 193 12.51 -12.16 15.07
N GLU A 194 12.34 -10.85 15.26
CA GLU A 194 13.46 -9.95 15.55
C GLU A 194 14.15 -10.31 16.86
N SER A 195 13.40 -10.67 17.89
CA SER A 195 13.95 -11.13 19.17
C SER A 195 14.74 -12.44 19.03
N ALA A 196 14.24 -13.40 18.24
CA ALA A 196 14.94 -14.65 17.96
C ALA A 196 16.26 -14.48 17.18
N LEU A 197 16.40 -13.37 16.46
CA LEU A 197 17.54 -13.06 15.61
C LEU A 197 18.51 -12.02 16.21
N THR A 198 18.24 -11.51 17.42
CA THR A 198 18.97 -10.35 18.00
C THR A 198 20.50 -10.47 17.91
N ASP A 199 21.03 -11.65 18.21
CA ASP A 199 22.48 -11.89 18.23
C ASP A 199 23.05 -12.41 16.89
N LYS A 200 22.23 -12.56 15.85
CA LYS A 200 22.58 -13.22 14.58
C LYS A 200 22.62 -12.29 13.38
N VAL A 201 21.99 -11.14 13.48
CA VAL A 201 21.85 -10.17 12.39
C VAL A 201 22.65 -8.90 12.66
N THR A 202 23.08 -8.24 11.60
CA THR A 202 23.67 -6.91 11.68
C THR A 202 22.83 -5.92 10.91
N LYS A 203 22.80 -4.67 11.39
CA LYS A 203 22.04 -3.60 10.74
C LYS A 203 22.45 -3.40 9.27
N GLU A 204 23.71 -3.51 9.00
CA GLU A 204 24.29 -3.31 7.66
C GLU A 204 23.82 -4.40 6.69
N ARG A 205 23.80 -5.67 7.13
CA ARG A 205 23.32 -6.78 6.30
C ARG A 205 21.81 -6.70 6.04
N ASP A 206 21.05 -6.36 7.06
CA ASP A 206 19.60 -6.21 6.93
C ASP A 206 19.26 -5.05 5.99
N GLU A 207 20.01 -3.95 6.06
CA GLU A 207 19.87 -2.81 5.16
C GLU A 207 20.20 -3.16 3.72
N GLU A 208 21.25 -3.93 3.45
CA GLU A 208 21.56 -4.42 2.09
C GLU A 208 20.44 -5.29 1.53
N LEU A 209 19.79 -6.12 2.35
CA LEU A 209 18.62 -6.91 1.94
C LEU A 209 17.44 -6.00 1.59
N ARG A 210 17.14 -5.03 2.44
CA ARG A 210 16.06 -4.06 2.24
C ARG A 210 16.25 -3.25 0.96
N VAL A 211 17.47 -2.74 0.75
CA VAL A 211 17.84 -2.00 -0.46
C VAL A 211 17.67 -2.87 -1.71
N TYR A 212 18.20 -4.09 -1.70
CA TYR A 212 18.08 -5.00 -2.84
C TYR A 212 16.61 -5.31 -3.18
N LEU A 213 15.77 -5.62 -2.18
CA LEU A 213 14.34 -5.92 -2.40
C LEU A 213 13.58 -4.70 -2.92
N SER A 214 13.98 -3.51 -2.52
CA SER A 214 13.44 -2.25 -3.04
C SER A 214 13.84 -2.04 -4.52
N GLU A 215 15.12 -2.18 -4.85
CA GLU A 215 15.62 -2.03 -6.22
C GLU A 215 15.08 -3.12 -7.17
N ALA A 216 14.87 -4.34 -6.67
CA ALA A 216 14.34 -5.45 -7.46
C ALA A 216 12.90 -5.22 -7.96
N ARG A 217 12.13 -4.33 -7.30
CA ARG A 217 10.76 -3.96 -7.70
C ARG A 217 10.72 -2.82 -8.72
N ALA A 218 11.84 -2.18 -9.04
CA ALA A 218 11.84 -1.04 -9.95
C ALA A 218 11.35 -1.42 -11.36
N VAL A 219 11.82 -2.54 -11.89
CA VAL A 219 11.42 -3.05 -13.21
C VAL A 219 10.36 -4.13 -13.04
N LYS A 220 9.16 -3.85 -13.52
CA LYS A 220 7.98 -4.71 -13.40
C LYS A 220 7.98 -5.81 -14.46
N ASP A 221 7.61 -7.02 -14.07
CA ASP A 221 7.33 -8.10 -15.01
C ASP A 221 5.91 -7.98 -15.64
N ALA A 222 5.58 -8.86 -16.56
CA ALA A 222 4.30 -8.80 -17.28
C ALA A 222 3.08 -8.99 -16.36
N PHE A 223 3.20 -9.77 -15.28
CA PHE A 223 2.15 -9.93 -14.29
C PHE A 223 1.93 -8.61 -13.53
N GLU A 224 2.99 -7.99 -13.04
CA GLU A 224 2.95 -6.72 -12.31
C GLU A 224 2.33 -5.60 -13.15
N ILE A 225 2.73 -5.49 -14.42
CA ILE A 225 2.15 -4.51 -15.36
C ILE A 225 0.64 -4.77 -15.56
N GLY A 226 0.23 -6.03 -15.63
CA GLY A 226 -1.17 -6.42 -15.72
C GLY A 226 -1.98 -6.04 -14.47
N GLU A 227 -1.41 -6.19 -13.29
CA GLU A 227 -2.04 -5.82 -12.01
C GLU A 227 -2.14 -4.29 -11.86
N LEU A 228 -1.09 -3.54 -12.24
CA LEU A 228 -1.14 -2.07 -12.28
C LEU A 228 -2.24 -1.58 -13.23
N GLN A 229 -2.37 -2.17 -14.43
CA GLN A 229 -3.45 -1.81 -15.34
C GLN A 229 -4.84 -2.09 -14.74
N LYS A 230 -5.03 -3.21 -14.03
CA LYS A 230 -6.29 -3.51 -13.33
C LYS A 230 -6.59 -2.49 -12.22
N ALA A 231 -5.58 -2.09 -11.46
CA ALA A 231 -5.70 -1.06 -10.43
C ALA A 231 -6.17 0.26 -11.04
N VAL A 232 -5.54 0.68 -12.14
CA VAL A 232 -5.91 1.88 -12.90
C VAL A 232 -7.32 1.78 -13.47
N ASP A 233 -7.68 0.67 -14.10
CA ASP A 233 -9.02 0.49 -14.68
C ASP A 233 -10.13 0.58 -13.62
N SER A 234 -9.89 0.06 -12.42
CA SER A 234 -10.81 0.18 -11.29
C SER A 234 -10.86 1.61 -10.74
N THR A 235 -9.72 2.29 -10.71
CA THR A 235 -9.61 3.70 -10.33
C THR A 235 -10.39 4.59 -11.28
N VAL A 236 -10.29 4.40 -12.60
CA VAL A 236 -11.09 5.11 -13.61
C VAL A 236 -12.57 5.00 -13.31
N ARG A 237 -13.09 3.79 -13.04
CA ARG A 237 -14.49 3.58 -12.66
C ARG A 237 -14.86 4.28 -11.35
N GLY A 238 -13.93 4.34 -10.39
CA GLY A 238 -14.11 5.06 -9.14
C GLY A 238 -14.28 6.57 -9.34
N PHE A 239 -13.48 7.16 -10.23
CA PHE A 239 -13.62 8.57 -10.64
C PHE A 239 -14.96 8.83 -11.34
N GLU A 240 -15.41 7.94 -12.24
CA GLU A 240 -16.72 8.04 -12.85
C GLU A 240 -17.86 7.99 -11.83
N ASP A 241 -17.75 7.13 -10.81
CA ASP A 241 -18.75 7.04 -9.75
C ASP A 241 -18.81 8.33 -8.91
N VAL A 242 -17.65 8.93 -8.61
CA VAL A 242 -17.56 10.22 -7.92
C VAL A 242 -18.26 11.33 -8.73
N VAL A 243 -17.96 11.44 -10.04
CA VAL A 243 -18.59 12.47 -10.91
C VAL A 243 -20.12 12.34 -10.91
N LYS A 244 -20.67 11.13 -10.94
CA LYS A 244 -22.12 10.86 -10.91
C LYS A 244 -22.80 11.30 -9.62
N VAL A 245 -22.05 11.51 -8.53
CA VAL A 245 -22.60 11.84 -7.21
C VAL A 245 -22.21 13.22 -6.69
N LEU A 246 -21.55 14.06 -7.49
CA LEU A 246 -21.11 15.40 -7.05
C LEU A 246 -22.25 16.25 -6.48
N ASP A 247 -23.43 16.20 -7.08
CA ASP A 247 -24.62 16.95 -6.61
C ASP A 247 -25.04 16.50 -5.19
N LYS A 248 -24.85 15.20 -4.86
CA LYS A 248 -25.10 14.68 -3.50
C LYS A 248 -23.99 15.09 -2.54
N ALA A 249 -22.76 15.18 -3.02
CA ALA A 249 -21.61 15.64 -2.23
C ALA A 249 -21.78 17.11 -1.83
N GLU A 250 -22.32 17.97 -2.71
CA GLU A 250 -22.67 19.36 -2.37
C GLU A 250 -23.66 19.46 -1.19
N ALA A 251 -24.56 18.50 -1.05
CA ALA A 251 -25.51 18.45 0.06
C ALA A 251 -24.92 17.84 1.36
N THR A 252 -23.70 17.32 1.31
CA THR A 252 -23.07 16.60 2.44
C THR A 252 -21.65 17.10 2.73
N SER A 253 -20.62 16.48 2.14
CA SER A 253 -19.21 16.83 2.36
C SER A 253 -18.24 16.05 1.44
N GLU A 254 -16.95 16.39 1.51
CA GLU A 254 -15.86 15.62 0.90
C GLU A 254 -15.86 14.13 1.29
N ARG A 255 -16.34 13.78 2.50
CA ARG A 255 -16.47 12.38 2.95
C ARG A 255 -17.44 11.56 2.11
N TYR A 256 -18.42 12.19 1.48
CA TYR A 256 -19.31 11.48 0.58
C TYR A 256 -18.56 11.04 -0.70
N ILE A 257 -17.62 11.87 -1.16
CA ILE A 257 -16.74 11.58 -2.29
C ILE A 257 -15.80 10.43 -1.93
N GLU A 258 -15.11 10.54 -0.79
CA GLU A 258 -14.23 9.51 -0.24
C GLU A 258 -14.94 8.15 -0.11
N GLY A 259 -16.11 8.15 0.53
CA GLY A 259 -16.92 6.93 0.71
C GLY A 259 -17.39 6.32 -0.61
N THR A 260 -17.68 7.13 -1.64
CA THR A 260 -18.07 6.66 -2.97
C THR A 260 -16.89 5.98 -3.67
N PHE A 261 -15.70 6.59 -3.66
CA PHE A 261 -14.49 5.97 -4.22
C PHE A 261 -14.11 4.70 -3.44
N PHE A 262 -14.15 4.76 -2.11
CA PHE A 262 -13.86 3.61 -1.24
C PHE A 262 -14.77 2.41 -1.53
N LEU A 263 -16.06 2.64 -1.80
CA LEU A 263 -16.97 1.55 -2.19
C LEU A 263 -16.48 0.83 -3.45
N ARG A 264 -16.02 1.58 -4.47
CA ARG A 264 -15.44 1.00 -5.69
C ARG A 264 -14.19 0.19 -5.39
N ALA A 265 -13.27 0.76 -4.61
CA ALA A 265 -12.02 0.10 -4.23
C ALA A 265 -12.27 -1.22 -3.50
N ARG A 266 -13.26 -1.28 -2.59
CA ARG A 266 -13.59 -2.50 -1.84
C ARG A 266 -14.36 -3.55 -2.64
N VAL A 267 -15.06 -3.15 -3.69
CA VAL A 267 -15.83 -4.09 -4.54
C VAL A 267 -14.92 -4.73 -5.60
N GLU A 268 -13.98 -3.99 -6.15
CA GLU A 268 -13.14 -4.46 -7.26
C GLU A 268 -11.69 -4.77 -6.86
N GLY A 269 -11.23 -4.31 -5.71
CA GLY A 269 -9.87 -4.51 -5.21
C GLY A 269 -9.83 -4.95 -3.76
N ASN A 270 -8.64 -4.87 -3.20
CA ASN A 270 -8.39 -5.12 -1.78
C ASN A 270 -8.82 -3.93 -0.91
N ASP A 271 -8.37 -2.73 -1.29
CA ASP A 271 -8.62 -1.48 -0.54
C ASP A 271 -8.25 -0.28 -1.44
N VAL A 272 -8.22 0.91 -0.86
CA VAL A 272 -7.47 2.03 -1.44
C VAL A 272 -5.97 1.82 -1.22
N GLY A 273 -5.15 2.23 -2.18
CA GLY A 273 -3.69 2.11 -2.06
C GLY A 273 -3.07 3.06 -1.04
N TYR A 274 -3.77 4.16 -0.77
CA TYR A 274 -3.40 5.21 0.19
C TYR A 274 -4.65 5.98 0.62
N GLY A 275 -4.53 6.83 1.64
CA GLY A 275 -5.64 7.69 2.08
C GLY A 275 -6.06 8.63 0.95
N SER A 276 -7.26 8.42 0.39
CA SER A 276 -7.77 9.25 -0.70
C SER A 276 -7.82 10.73 -0.31
N ILE A 277 -7.45 11.61 -1.22
CA ILE A 277 -7.51 13.06 -1.08
C ILE A 277 -8.74 13.55 -1.86
N CYS A 278 -9.73 14.09 -1.16
CA CYS A 278 -10.97 14.61 -1.75
C CYS A 278 -11.10 16.10 -1.40
N ALA A 279 -10.19 16.92 -1.92
CA ALA A 279 -9.98 18.30 -1.52
C ALA A 279 -10.81 19.28 -2.36
N ALA A 280 -11.90 19.83 -1.78
CA ALA A 280 -12.74 20.81 -2.44
C ALA A 280 -12.30 22.26 -2.11
N GLY A 281 -12.33 23.13 -3.12
CA GLY A 281 -11.96 24.54 -3.00
C GLY A 281 -10.56 24.74 -2.41
N PRO A 282 -10.39 25.61 -1.37
CA PRO A 282 -9.07 25.92 -0.80
C PRO A 282 -8.33 24.72 -0.18
N HIS A 283 -9.02 23.62 0.15
CA HIS A 283 -8.38 22.41 0.65
C HIS A 283 -7.44 21.77 -0.37
N ALA A 284 -7.69 21.99 -1.67
CA ALA A 284 -6.82 21.55 -2.76
C ALA A 284 -5.38 22.11 -2.67
N CYS A 285 -5.18 23.19 -1.89
CA CYS A 285 -3.84 23.74 -1.62
C CYS A 285 -3.11 23.03 -0.48
N THR A 286 -3.73 22.04 0.18
CA THR A 286 -3.10 21.16 1.17
C THR A 286 -2.79 19.83 0.49
N LEU A 287 -1.50 19.56 0.26
CA LEU A 287 -1.05 18.46 -0.63
C LEU A 287 -1.58 17.07 -0.23
N HIS A 288 -1.66 16.77 1.08
CA HIS A 288 -2.20 15.51 1.60
C HIS A 288 -3.43 15.78 2.48
N TRP A 289 -4.51 16.33 1.87
CA TRP A 289 -5.78 16.56 2.53
C TRP A 289 -6.58 15.27 2.66
N VAL A 290 -6.16 14.38 3.56
CA VAL A 290 -6.82 13.08 3.84
C VAL A 290 -7.91 13.16 4.92
N ARG A 291 -8.18 14.34 5.48
CA ARG A 291 -9.25 14.52 6.47
C ARG A 291 -10.61 14.47 5.85
N ASN A 292 -10.74 14.98 4.62
CA ASN A 292 -11.94 14.97 3.79
C ASN A 292 -13.19 15.44 4.55
N ASP A 293 -13.04 16.45 5.42
CA ASP A 293 -14.09 16.91 6.35
C ASP A 293 -14.67 18.29 5.97
N GLY A 294 -14.38 18.75 4.76
CA GLY A 294 -14.85 20.04 4.26
C GLY A 294 -16.13 19.96 3.46
N ASP A 295 -16.68 21.17 3.21
CA ASP A 295 -17.85 21.37 2.35
C ASP A 295 -17.46 21.23 0.88
N VAL A 296 -18.40 20.74 0.07
CA VAL A 296 -18.30 20.71 -1.39
C VAL A 296 -19.24 21.77 -1.95
N ARG A 297 -18.74 22.73 -2.74
CA ARG A 297 -19.54 23.87 -3.22
C ARG A 297 -19.48 24.00 -4.74
N SER A 298 -20.63 24.24 -5.35
CA SER A 298 -20.74 24.60 -6.77
C SER A 298 -19.86 25.81 -7.10
N GLY A 299 -19.09 25.72 -8.19
CA GLY A 299 -18.16 26.75 -8.61
C GLY A 299 -16.72 26.59 -8.08
N ASP A 300 -16.52 25.75 -7.07
CA ASP A 300 -15.18 25.33 -6.62
C ASP A 300 -14.62 24.20 -7.49
N LEU A 301 -13.33 23.94 -7.35
CA LEU A 301 -12.66 22.75 -7.88
C LEU A 301 -12.64 21.64 -6.83
N LEU A 302 -12.73 20.40 -7.26
CA LEU A 302 -12.42 19.21 -6.49
C LEU A 302 -11.09 18.61 -6.99
N LEU A 303 -10.05 18.66 -6.20
CA LEU A 303 -8.86 17.86 -6.41
C LEU A 303 -9.14 16.47 -5.80
N LEU A 304 -9.33 15.48 -6.66
CA LEU A 304 -9.49 14.07 -6.29
C LEU A 304 -8.23 13.32 -6.65
N ASP A 305 -7.57 12.77 -5.64
CA ASP A 305 -6.36 11.99 -5.73
C ASP A 305 -6.58 10.66 -5.00
N ALA A 306 -6.68 9.58 -5.77
CA ALA A 306 -7.10 8.29 -5.26
C ALA A 306 -6.65 7.15 -6.18
N GLY A 307 -6.32 6.01 -5.57
CA GLY A 307 -5.92 4.79 -6.26
C GLY A 307 -6.53 3.54 -5.64
N VAL A 308 -6.95 2.59 -6.46
CA VAL A 308 -7.40 1.26 -6.03
C VAL A 308 -6.19 0.36 -5.88
N GLU A 309 -6.08 -0.33 -4.74
CA GLU A 309 -5.14 -1.45 -4.55
C GLU A 309 -5.82 -2.75 -4.98
N THR A 310 -5.22 -3.51 -5.89
CA THR A 310 -5.72 -4.83 -6.30
C THR A 310 -5.56 -5.87 -5.18
N HIS A 311 -6.19 -7.04 -5.34
CA HIS A 311 -6.01 -8.15 -4.40
C HIS A 311 -4.56 -8.69 -4.34
N SER A 312 -3.72 -8.37 -5.30
CA SER A 312 -2.30 -8.67 -5.32
C SER A 312 -1.42 -7.54 -4.77
N LEU A 313 -2.04 -6.51 -4.18
CA LEU A 313 -1.44 -5.32 -3.56
C LEU A 313 -0.78 -4.32 -4.54
N TYR A 314 -0.99 -4.44 -5.84
CA TYR A 314 -0.56 -3.39 -6.78
C TYR A 314 -1.57 -2.25 -6.75
N THR A 315 -1.07 -1.02 -6.67
CA THR A 315 -1.92 0.17 -6.58
C THR A 315 -1.79 1.07 -7.80
N ALA A 316 -2.88 1.77 -8.12
CA ALA A 316 -2.85 2.95 -8.98
C ALA A 316 -2.63 4.21 -8.15
N ASP A 317 -2.21 5.29 -8.82
CA ASP A 317 -2.08 6.62 -8.25
C ASP A 317 -2.50 7.66 -9.29
N VAL A 318 -3.70 8.22 -9.15
CA VAL A 318 -4.27 9.12 -10.16
C VAL A 318 -4.89 10.35 -9.51
N THR A 319 -4.50 11.52 -9.99
CA THR A 319 -5.15 12.77 -9.61
C THR A 319 -5.88 13.41 -10.79
N ARG A 320 -7.10 13.90 -10.54
CA ARG A 320 -7.82 14.84 -11.40
C ARG A 320 -8.37 15.98 -10.57
N THR A 321 -8.25 17.20 -11.10
CA THR A 321 -8.88 18.39 -10.52
C THR A 321 -10.10 18.75 -11.35
N LEU A 322 -11.29 18.56 -10.80
CA LEU A 322 -12.58 18.60 -11.48
C LEU A 322 -13.38 19.83 -11.09
N PRO A 323 -14.04 20.55 -12.03
CA PRO A 323 -14.98 21.61 -11.66
C PRO A 323 -16.28 20.99 -11.09
N ILE A 324 -16.61 21.30 -9.84
CA ILE A 324 -17.74 20.65 -9.13
C ILE A 324 -19.05 20.83 -9.89
N ASN A 325 -19.29 22.02 -10.45
CA ASN A 325 -20.48 22.30 -11.27
C ASN A 325 -20.39 21.80 -12.73
N GLY A 326 -19.25 21.21 -13.12
CA GLY A 326 -19.03 20.67 -14.48
C GLY A 326 -18.39 21.64 -15.46
N THR A 327 -18.06 22.86 -15.07
CA THR A 327 -17.44 23.89 -15.95
C THR A 327 -16.40 24.70 -15.20
N TYR A 328 -15.19 24.82 -15.78
CA TYR A 328 -14.15 25.69 -15.21
C TYR A 328 -14.48 27.15 -15.46
N THR A 329 -14.22 28.03 -14.48
CA THR A 329 -14.13 29.47 -14.71
C THR A 329 -12.86 29.79 -15.54
N ASP A 330 -12.76 31.01 -16.10
CA ASP A 330 -11.60 31.39 -16.91
C ASP A 330 -10.28 31.28 -16.16
N ILE A 331 -10.27 31.68 -14.87
CA ILE A 331 -9.06 31.60 -14.05
C ILE A 331 -8.72 30.15 -13.63
N GLN A 332 -9.71 29.34 -13.32
CA GLN A 332 -9.50 27.91 -13.04
C GLN A 332 -8.95 27.19 -14.25
N ARG A 333 -9.52 27.44 -15.43
CA ARG A 333 -9.04 26.88 -16.70
C ARG A 333 -7.62 27.31 -17.01
N LYS A 334 -7.30 28.60 -16.85
CA LYS A 334 -5.95 29.13 -17.06
C LYS A 334 -4.90 28.38 -16.21
N ILE A 335 -5.18 28.18 -14.93
CA ILE A 335 -4.27 27.44 -14.02
C ILE A 335 -4.24 25.96 -14.38
N TYR A 336 -5.39 25.34 -14.63
CA TYR A 336 -5.52 23.94 -14.98
C TYR A 336 -4.75 23.60 -16.27
N ASP A 337 -4.92 24.40 -17.33
CA ASP A 337 -4.27 24.17 -18.61
C ASP A 337 -2.73 24.32 -18.51
N ALA A 338 -2.24 25.22 -17.64
CA ALA A 338 -0.80 25.31 -17.37
C ALA A 338 -0.24 24.05 -16.68
N VAL A 339 -0.99 23.47 -15.74
CA VAL A 339 -0.60 22.20 -15.11
C VAL A 339 -0.70 21.06 -16.10
N TYR A 340 -1.70 21.05 -16.97
CA TYR A 340 -1.82 20.08 -18.05
C TYR A 340 -0.65 20.14 -19.02
N GLU A 341 -0.27 21.34 -19.49
CA GLU A 341 0.91 21.53 -20.36
C GLU A 341 2.20 21.05 -19.67
N SER A 342 2.33 21.31 -18.37
CA SER A 342 3.45 20.83 -17.55
C SER A 342 3.48 19.30 -17.47
N GLN A 343 2.33 18.66 -17.29
CA GLN A 343 2.24 17.20 -17.27
C GLN A 343 2.59 16.59 -18.64
N GLU A 344 2.11 17.17 -19.74
CA GLU A 344 2.46 16.72 -21.10
C GLU A 344 3.98 16.79 -21.33
N ALA A 345 4.64 17.87 -20.92
CA ALA A 345 6.09 18.00 -21.01
C ALA A 345 6.81 16.92 -20.17
N GLY A 346 6.32 16.67 -18.95
CA GLY A 346 6.84 15.61 -18.08
C GLY A 346 6.69 14.23 -18.71
N ILE A 347 5.49 13.87 -19.17
CA ILE A 347 5.23 12.57 -19.82
C ILE A 347 6.11 12.39 -21.05
N ALA A 348 6.28 13.42 -21.89
CA ALA A 348 7.12 13.36 -23.06
C ALA A 348 8.61 13.11 -22.75
N ALA A 349 9.07 13.47 -21.55
CA ALA A 349 10.43 13.21 -21.08
C ALA A 349 10.62 11.77 -20.56
N VAL A 350 9.55 11.06 -20.19
CA VAL A 350 9.60 9.67 -19.74
C VAL A 350 9.86 8.75 -20.93
N LYS A 351 11.06 8.20 -21.02
CA LYS A 351 11.46 7.26 -22.08
C LYS A 351 12.68 6.44 -21.64
N PRO A 352 12.93 5.26 -22.24
CA PRO A 352 14.11 4.49 -21.92
C PRO A 352 15.40 5.29 -22.17
N GLY A 353 16.33 5.21 -21.25
CA GLY A 353 17.61 5.93 -21.28
C GLY A 353 17.57 7.37 -20.76
N ALA A 354 16.41 7.96 -20.52
CA ALA A 354 16.29 9.25 -19.84
C ALA A 354 16.66 9.10 -18.35
N LYS A 355 17.04 10.19 -17.71
CA LYS A 355 17.19 10.20 -16.27
C LYS A 355 15.82 10.30 -15.58
N PHE A 356 15.66 9.69 -14.40
CA PHE A 356 14.45 9.84 -13.61
C PHE A 356 14.10 11.31 -13.37
N ARG A 357 15.09 12.17 -13.23
CA ARG A 357 14.92 13.59 -12.96
C ARG A 357 14.42 14.39 -14.17
N ASP A 358 14.62 13.90 -15.41
CA ASP A 358 14.34 14.68 -16.63
C ASP A 358 12.86 15.09 -16.74
N PHE A 359 11.91 14.22 -16.33
CA PHE A 359 10.49 14.56 -16.39
C PHE A 359 10.09 15.62 -15.36
N HIS A 360 10.73 15.62 -14.18
CA HIS A 360 10.55 16.68 -13.19
C HIS A 360 11.03 18.02 -13.72
N ASP A 361 12.25 18.05 -14.27
CA ASP A 361 12.85 19.27 -14.78
C ASP A 361 12.04 19.84 -15.96
N ALA A 362 11.53 18.98 -16.85
CA ALA A 362 10.66 19.38 -17.96
C ALA A 362 9.34 20.00 -17.47
N SER A 363 8.69 19.36 -16.50
CA SER A 363 7.45 19.88 -15.88
C SER A 363 7.67 21.20 -15.17
N GLN A 364 8.73 21.31 -14.36
CA GLN A 364 9.06 22.53 -13.61
C GLN A 364 9.39 23.71 -14.52
N HIS A 365 9.99 23.43 -15.68
CA HIS A 365 10.29 24.47 -16.69
C HIS A 365 8.99 25.12 -17.20
N VAL A 366 8.01 24.34 -17.59
CA VAL A 366 6.71 24.85 -18.05
C VAL A 366 6.01 25.66 -16.96
N LEU A 367 5.98 25.16 -15.72
CA LEU A 367 5.37 25.92 -14.60
C LEU A 367 6.09 27.24 -14.34
N ALA A 368 7.42 27.27 -14.40
CA ALA A 368 8.18 28.50 -14.24
C ALA A 368 7.89 29.51 -15.37
N GLU A 369 7.81 29.05 -16.63
CA GLU A 369 7.42 29.89 -17.78
C GLU A 369 6.05 30.54 -17.55
N LYS A 370 5.03 29.75 -17.15
CA LYS A 370 3.67 30.26 -16.88
C LYS A 370 3.64 31.27 -15.75
N LEU A 371 4.36 31.00 -14.65
CA LEU A 371 4.42 31.92 -13.52
C LEU A 371 5.11 33.26 -13.86
N VAL A 372 6.12 33.23 -14.73
CA VAL A 372 6.76 34.47 -15.28
C VAL A 372 5.82 35.17 -16.24
N GLU A 373 5.20 34.44 -17.19
CA GLU A 373 4.21 35.00 -18.13
C GLU A 373 3.04 35.71 -17.42
N TRP A 374 2.59 35.16 -16.29
CA TRP A 374 1.52 35.75 -15.49
C TRP A 374 1.98 36.91 -14.60
N GLY A 375 3.29 37.24 -14.58
CA GLY A 375 3.85 38.28 -13.75
C GLY A 375 3.86 37.97 -12.25
N LEU A 376 3.77 36.69 -11.89
CA LEU A 376 3.88 36.22 -10.50
C LEU A 376 5.34 36.07 -10.07
N LEU A 377 6.25 35.88 -11.03
CA LEU A 377 7.69 35.82 -10.82
C LEU A 377 8.40 36.75 -11.79
N ASP A 378 9.42 37.44 -11.27
CA ASP A 378 10.24 38.32 -12.05
C ASP A 378 11.54 37.70 -12.57
N GLY A 379 11.94 38.06 -13.79
CA GLY A 379 13.22 37.70 -14.39
C GLY A 379 13.13 36.57 -15.43
N PRO A 380 14.27 36.14 -15.99
CA PRO A 380 14.30 35.04 -16.94
C PRO A 380 14.02 33.72 -16.23
N VAL A 381 13.37 32.81 -16.96
CA VAL A 381 12.94 31.47 -16.46
C VAL A 381 14.11 30.67 -15.88
N GLU A 382 15.27 30.73 -16.51
CA GLU A 382 16.48 30.05 -16.05
C GLU A 382 16.89 30.52 -14.64
N ARG A 383 16.74 31.81 -14.38
CA ARG A 383 17.04 32.36 -13.04
C ARG A 383 16.01 31.96 -12.01
N VAL A 384 14.74 31.87 -12.39
CA VAL A 384 13.65 31.38 -11.53
C VAL A 384 13.91 29.93 -11.13
N LEU A 385 14.29 29.09 -12.08
CA LEU A 385 14.59 27.68 -11.84
C LEU A 385 15.88 27.49 -11.00
N GLU A 386 16.94 28.23 -11.31
CA GLU A 386 18.20 28.18 -10.55
C GLU A 386 17.98 28.51 -9.06
N LEU A 387 17.13 29.50 -8.77
CA LEU A 387 16.79 29.91 -7.41
C LEU A 387 15.65 29.09 -6.80
N GLY A 388 14.95 28.29 -7.59
CA GLY A 388 13.78 27.50 -7.17
C GLY A 388 12.58 28.34 -6.76
N LEU A 389 12.38 29.54 -7.33
CA LEU A 389 11.34 30.49 -6.90
C LEU A 389 9.93 29.98 -7.23
N GLN A 390 9.76 29.22 -8.31
CA GLN A 390 8.49 28.58 -8.67
C GLN A 390 7.98 27.64 -7.57
N ARG A 391 8.88 27.07 -6.77
CA ARG A 391 8.56 26.12 -5.69
C ARG A 391 7.69 26.71 -4.59
N ARG A 392 7.48 28.03 -4.57
CA ARG A 392 6.50 28.65 -3.69
C ARG A 392 5.09 28.06 -3.90
N TRP A 393 4.76 27.70 -5.15
CA TRP A 393 3.45 27.19 -5.52
C TRP A 393 3.48 25.75 -6.08
N THR A 394 4.68 25.12 -6.15
CA THR A 394 4.86 23.74 -6.63
C THR A 394 6.03 23.07 -5.89
N LEU A 395 5.85 22.82 -4.57
CA LEU A 395 6.96 22.43 -3.70
C LEU A 395 7.34 20.93 -3.82
N HIS A 396 6.40 20.05 -4.18
CA HIS A 396 6.65 18.60 -4.24
C HIS A 396 7.42 18.16 -5.49
N GLY A 397 7.87 16.90 -5.49
CA GLY A 397 8.40 16.23 -6.68
C GLY A 397 7.30 16.00 -7.72
N THR A 398 7.68 15.90 -8.99
CA THR A 398 6.70 15.69 -10.08
C THR A 398 6.35 14.22 -10.27
N GLY A 399 6.84 13.31 -9.41
CA GLY A 399 6.48 11.91 -9.45
C GLY A 399 7.44 11.00 -8.70
N HIS A 400 7.05 9.74 -8.61
CA HIS A 400 7.75 8.67 -7.89
C HIS A 400 7.53 7.33 -8.58
N MET A 401 8.32 6.30 -8.22
CA MET A 401 8.07 4.93 -8.64
C MET A 401 6.77 4.41 -8.02
N LEU A 402 6.01 3.65 -8.80
CA LEU A 402 4.73 3.06 -8.46
C LEU A 402 4.81 1.53 -8.56
N GLY A 403 4.11 0.81 -7.69
CA GLY A 403 4.09 -0.65 -7.71
C GLY A 403 3.13 -1.26 -6.69
N MET A 404 3.62 -2.18 -5.88
CA MET A 404 2.87 -2.70 -4.72
C MET A 404 2.68 -1.63 -3.64
N ASP A 405 3.65 -0.75 -3.47
CA ASP A 405 3.51 0.45 -2.65
C ASP A 405 3.24 1.65 -3.55
N VAL A 406 2.43 2.61 -3.10
CA VAL A 406 2.18 3.85 -3.83
C VAL A 406 3.49 4.60 -4.08
N HIS A 407 4.31 4.80 -3.05
CA HIS A 407 5.68 5.28 -3.16
C HIS A 407 6.64 4.09 -3.17
N ASP A 408 6.64 3.31 -4.26
CA ASP A 408 7.45 2.09 -4.35
C ASP A 408 8.95 2.39 -4.44
N CYS A 409 9.76 1.37 -4.19
CA CYS A 409 11.23 1.46 -4.24
C CYS A 409 11.85 2.49 -3.28
N ALA A 410 11.16 2.86 -2.20
CA ALA A 410 11.58 3.93 -1.28
C ALA A 410 12.93 3.69 -0.58
N ALA A 411 13.40 2.45 -0.51
CA ALA A 411 14.69 2.09 0.06
C ALA A 411 15.81 1.92 -0.99
N ALA A 412 15.51 2.11 -2.28
CA ALA A 412 16.50 2.04 -3.34
C ALA A 412 17.58 3.14 -3.16
N ARG A 413 18.78 2.85 -3.60
CA ARG A 413 19.87 3.84 -3.58
C ARG A 413 19.54 5.01 -4.50
N THR A 414 20.02 6.20 -4.15
CA THR A 414 19.81 7.42 -4.95
C THR A 414 20.24 7.24 -6.41
N GLU A 415 21.37 6.56 -6.63
CA GLU A 415 21.94 6.28 -7.97
C GLU A 415 21.06 5.32 -8.79
N ALA A 416 20.27 4.46 -8.13
CA ALA A 416 19.36 3.53 -8.79
C ALA A 416 17.93 4.11 -8.95
N TYR A 417 17.60 5.17 -8.26
CA TYR A 417 16.27 5.78 -8.28
C TYR A 417 16.34 7.23 -8.80
N VAL A 418 16.56 8.22 -7.93
CA VAL A 418 16.44 9.65 -8.27
C VAL A 418 17.47 10.11 -9.30
N GLU A 419 18.69 9.57 -9.27
CA GLU A 419 19.75 9.79 -10.24
C GLU A 419 19.81 8.67 -11.29
N GLY A 420 18.91 7.70 -11.18
CA GLY A 420 18.84 6.53 -12.02
C GLY A 420 18.48 6.85 -13.47
N THR A 421 18.60 5.84 -14.30
CA THR A 421 18.18 5.88 -15.69
C THR A 421 16.90 5.06 -15.84
N LEU A 422 15.93 5.59 -16.55
CA LEU A 422 14.67 4.89 -16.82
C LEU A 422 14.89 3.72 -17.76
N GLU A 423 14.34 2.57 -17.37
CA GLU A 423 14.42 1.31 -18.12
C GLU A 423 13.01 0.81 -18.48
N PRO A 424 12.84 0.10 -19.61
CA PRO A 424 11.56 -0.55 -19.93
C PRO A 424 11.06 -1.43 -18.78
N GLY A 425 9.77 -1.33 -18.47
CA GLY A 425 9.15 -2.01 -17.34
C GLY A 425 9.10 -1.19 -16.05
N MET A 426 9.80 -0.06 -15.95
CA MET A 426 9.60 0.86 -14.83
C MET A 426 8.24 1.53 -14.94
N CYS A 427 7.53 1.69 -13.82
CA CYS A 427 6.28 2.42 -13.72
C CYS A 427 6.41 3.53 -12.69
N LEU A 428 5.97 4.73 -13.05
CA LEU A 428 6.12 5.94 -12.22
C LEU A 428 4.95 6.89 -12.43
N THR A 429 4.71 7.79 -11.49
CA THR A 429 3.72 8.86 -11.61
C THR A 429 4.31 10.09 -12.31
N VAL A 430 3.45 10.86 -12.99
CA VAL A 430 3.78 12.21 -13.47
C VAL A 430 2.65 13.14 -13.01
N GLU A 431 2.93 13.97 -11.99
CA GLU A 431 1.93 14.65 -11.16
C GLU A 431 2.25 16.14 -10.87
N PRO A 432 2.55 16.99 -11.85
CA PRO A 432 2.77 18.39 -11.57
C PRO A 432 1.53 19.05 -10.95
N GLY A 433 1.75 20.09 -10.15
CA GLY A 433 0.67 20.88 -9.56
C GLY A 433 1.04 22.31 -9.27
N LEU A 434 0.01 23.19 -9.14
CA LEU A 434 0.10 24.56 -8.67
C LEU A 434 -0.92 24.77 -7.55
N TYR A 435 -0.46 25.41 -6.47
CA TYR A 435 -1.25 25.57 -5.24
C TYR A 435 -1.15 27.00 -4.72
N PHE A 436 -2.17 27.80 -4.97
CA PHE A 436 -2.25 29.20 -4.53
C PHE A 436 -3.03 29.27 -3.22
N GLN A 437 -2.33 29.35 -2.09
CA GLN A 437 -2.97 29.38 -0.77
C GLN A 437 -3.97 30.53 -0.66
N ALA A 438 -5.06 30.32 0.07
CA ALA A 438 -6.14 31.31 0.22
C ALA A 438 -5.67 32.62 0.91
N ASP A 439 -4.63 32.55 1.72
CA ASP A 439 -4.02 33.67 2.45
C ASP A 439 -2.74 34.20 1.79
N ASP A 440 -2.37 33.72 0.58
CA ASP A 440 -1.20 34.23 -0.14
C ASP A 440 -1.47 35.60 -0.75
N LEU A 441 -0.95 36.65 -0.12
CA LEU A 441 -1.09 38.05 -0.58
C LEU A 441 -0.13 38.42 -1.73
N THR A 442 0.75 37.51 -2.15
CA THR A 442 1.68 37.75 -3.27
C THR A 442 1.06 37.45 -4.63
N VAL A 443 -0.12 36.83 -4.64
CA VAL A 443 -0.88 36.54 -5.86
C VAL A 443 -2.19 37.39 -5.90
N PRO A 444 -2.72 37.69 -7.10
CA PRO A 444 -4.04 38.30 -7.25
C PRO A 444 -5.13 37.52 -6.50
N GLU A 445 -6.15 38.21 -6.03
CA GLU A 445 -7.23 37.59 -5.24
C GLU A 445 -7.90 36.44 -5.98
N GLU A 446 -8.06 36.55 -7.29
CA GLU A 446 -8.69 35.54 -8.15
C GLU A 446 -7.96 34.19 -8.24
N TYR A 447 -6.65 34.13 -7.86
CA TYR A 447 -5.88 32.89 -7.81
C TYR A 447 -6.00 32.19 -6.45
N ARG A 448 -6.31 32.95 -5.39
CA ARG A 448 -6.24 32.46 -4.01
C ARG A 448 -7.25 31.34 -3.75
N GLY A 449 -6.78 30.27 -3.12
CA GLY A 449 -7.57 29.09 -2.81
C GLY A 449 -7.72 28.11 -3.98
N ILE A 450 -7.02 28.35 -5.10
CA ILE A 450 -7.02 27.40 -6.23
C ILE A 450 -5.80 26.50 -6.12
N GLY A 451 -6.04 25.17 -6.00
CA GLY A 451 -5.04 24.12 -6.11
C GLY A 451 -5.39 23.19 -7.26
N VAL A 452 -4.41 22.85 -8.09
CA VAL A 452 -4.55 21.95 -9.23
C VAL A 452 -3.41 20.94 -9.24
N ARG A 453 -3.70 19.65 -9.33
CA ARG A 453 -2.78 18.55 -9.67
C ARG A 453 -3.44 17.70 -10.75
N ILE A 454 -2.65 17.24 -11.71
CA ILE A 454 -3.05 16.26 -12.73
C ILE A 454 -1.97 15.19 -12.73
N GLU A 455 -2.38 13.94 -12.54
CA GLU A 455 -1.48 12.81 -12.36
C GLU A 455 -1.91 11.60 -13.13
N ASP A 456 -0.93 10.93 -13.71
CA ASP A 456 -1.09 9.67 -14.42
C ASP A 456 0.03 8.69 -14.09
N ASP A 457 -0.31 7.39 -14.16
CA ASP A 457 0.60 6.26 -14.05
C ASP A 457 1.24 5.99 -15.41
N ILE A 458 2.55 6.15 -15.50
CA ILE A 458 3.31 6.06 -16.75
C ILE A 458 4.24 4.85 -16.73
N LEU A 459 4.02 3.91 -17.63
CA LEU A 459 4.89 2.76 -17.88
C LEU A 459 5.93 3.11 -18.92
N VAL A 460 7.21 2.92 -18.61
CA VAL A 460 8.31 3.00 -19.57
C VAL A 460 8.27 1.78 -20.50
N THR A 461 8.24 1.99 -21.82
CA THR A 461 8.25 0.94 -22.85
C THR A 461 9.59 0.88 -23.57
N GLU A 462 9.79 -0.09 -24.46
CA GLU A 462 11.05 -0.22 -25.24
C GLU A 462 11.35 1.01 -26.11
N ASP A 463 10.31 1.71 -26.57
CA ASP A 463 10.39 2.81 -27.55
C ASP A 463 9.86 4.16 -27.05
N GLY A 464 9.47 4.24 -25.76
CA GLY A 464 8.92 5.47 -25.18
C GLY A 464 8.21 5.21 -23.86
N ASN A 465 6.91 5.57 -23.81
CA ASN A 465 6.08 5.31 -22.65
C ASN A 465 4.64 4.96 -23.03
N ARG A 466 3.91 4.43 -22.06
CA ARG A 466 2.46 4.20 -22.13
C ARG A 466 1.79 4.77 -20.88
N ASN A 467 0.86 5.68 -21.07
CA ASN A 467 0.00 6.16 -19.99
C ASN A 467 -1.05 5.08 -19.67
N LEU A 468 -1.01 4.50 -18.48
CA LEU A 468 -1.93 3.46 -18.03
C LEU A 468 -3.30 4.04 -17.71
N SER A 469 -3.36 5.32 -17.27
CA SER A 469 -4.58 6.04 -16.89
C SER A 469 -5.19 6.89 -18.04
N ALA A 470 -4.80 6.64 -19.29
CA ALA A 470 -5.34 7.33 -20.47
C ALA A 470 -6.88 7.21 -20.63
N GLY A 471 -7.53 6.31 -19.89
CA GLY A 471 -9.00 6.21 -19.83
C GLY A 471 -9.69 7.41 -19.18
N LEU A 472 -8.96 8.22 -18.38
CA LEU A 472 -9.46 9.46 -17.78
C LEU A 472 -8.99 10.68 -18.59
N PRO A 473 -9.89 11.58 -19.02
CA PRO A 473 -9.52 12.78 -19.75
C PRO A 473 -8.64 13.70 -18.90
N ARG A 474 -7.74 14.44 -19.55
CA ARG A 474 -6.82 15.38 -18.93
C ARG A 474 -6.96 16.82 -19.43
N ALA A 475 -7.23 17.02 -20.71
CA ALA A 475 -7.47 18.37 -21.24
C ALA A 475 -8.76 18.95 -20.63
N SER A 476 -8.75 20.22 -20.23
CA SER A 476 -9.89 20.85 -19.52
C SER A 476 -11.21 20.72 -20.27
N SER A 477 -11.20 20.88 -21.60
CA SER A 477 -12.39 20.72 -22.45
C SER A 477 -12.91 19.28 -22.52
N GLU A 478 -12.00 18.30 -22.49
CA GLU A 478 -12.38 16.87 -22.50
C GLU A 478 -12.95 16.46 -21.13
N VAL A 479 -12.42 16.99 -20.04
CA VAL A 479 -12.94 16.78 -18.67
C VAL A 479 -14.39 17.25 -18.59
N GLU A 480 -14.69 18.47 -19.06
CA GLU A 480 -16.06 19.01 -19.06
C GLU A 480 -17.03 18.13 -19.89
N VAL A 481 -16.63 17.68 -21.08
CA VAL A 481 -17.44 16.79 -21.92
C VAL A 481 -17.66 15.43 -21.26
N TRP A 482 -16.61 14.87 -20.64
CA TRP A 482 -16.70 13.62 -19.92
C TRP A 482 -17.63 13.70 -18.71
N MET A 483 -17.50 14.76 -17.90
CA MET A 483 -18.39 15.01 -16.74
C MET A 483 -19.85 15.19 -17.18
N ALA A 484 -20.11 15.98 -18.24
CA ALA A 484 -21.44 16.18 -18.76
C ALA A 484 -22.07 14.84 -19.22
N ARG A 485 -21.30 13.98 -19.89
CA ARG A 485 -21.76 12.65 -20.31
C ARG A 485 -22.14 11.74 -19.14
N LEU A 486 -21.43 11.82 -18.01
CA LEU A 486 -21.66 10.97 -16.84
C LEU A 486 -22.84 11.46 -15.99
N LYS A 487 -23.14 12.75 -16.04
CA LYS A 487 -24.28 13.34 -15.31
C LYS A 487 -25.61 13.20 -16.06
N GLY A 488 -25.59 12.76 -17.36
CA GLY A 488 -26.76 12.47 -18.20
C GLY A 488 -27.32 13.66 -18.85
#